data_ce6df01a966f0a3013ebb67fe4b83edd
#
_entry.id   ce6df01a966f0a3013ebb67fe4b83edd
#
_cell.length_a   1.000
_cell.length_b   1.000
_cell.length_c   1.000
_cell.angle_alpha   90.00
_cell.angle_beta   90.00
_cell.angle_gamma   90.00
#
_symmetry.space_group_name_H-M   'P 1'
#
loop_
_entity.id
_entity.type
_entity.pdbx_description
1 polymer ?
#
loop_
_entity_poly.entity_id
_entity_poly.type
_entity_poly.pdbx_seq_one_letter_code
_entity_poly.pdbx_strand_id
1 'polypeptide(L)'
;MRSTIPSAGAASTRQAQSASVIHGLRARGGPAQTSASRSPFQVPATCSKRCAFSCARASQQRNLVKAAALQGPEDDFAASANDMTEARILVVTSGKGGVGKTTSSANLGMSIARLGYKVCLIDADIGLRNLDLLLGLENRILYTAIDILDGECRLDQALIRDKRWKNLSLLSMSRNRQRYNVTRAHMVQLCEAIIALGYQFIVLDCPAGIDVGFINAISPAKEALIVTTPEITSIRDADRVAGLLEANGIYNVKLLVNRVRPDMIQKNDMMSVKDVQEMLGIPLLGAIPEDPQVIISTNRGEPLVLQKQLSLSGIAFENAARRLIGKQDYFVDLNNPQKGLFQKLGEMFQN
;
A
#
# COMPACT_ATOMS: atom_id res chain seq x y z
N MET A 1 28.91 47.14 -40.48
CA MET A 1 30.21 46.47 -40.32
C MET A 1 29.86 45.06 -39.81
N ARG A 2 29.73 44.08 -40.69
CA ARG A 2 30.73 43.13 -41.25
C ARG A 2 31.69 42.72 -40.15
N SER A 3 31.86 41.49 -39.78
CA SER A 3 32.16 40.22 -40.44
C SER A 3 32.49 39.25 -39.30
N THR A 4 32.49 37.97 -39.29
CA THR A 4 32.62 36.86 -40.22
C THR A 4 32.63 35.56 -39.43
N ILE A 5 32.05 34.51 -39.99
CA ILE A 5 32.21 33.10 -39.58
C ILE A 5 33.55 32.58 -40.13
N PRO A 6 34.17 31.56 -39.53
CA PRO A 6 34.30 30.25 -40.22
C PRO A 6 34.07 29.08 -39.25
N SER A 7 33.36 28.03 -39.58
CA SER A 7 33.49 26.84 -40.48
C SER A 7 34.57 25.82 -40.13
N ALA A 8 34.11 24.61 -39.82
CA ALA A 8 34.48 23.27 -40.29
C ALA A 8 35.75 22.57 -39.75
N GLY A 9 35.57 21.28 -39.56
CA GLY A 9 36.56 20.22 -39.41
C GLY A 9 36.01 19.04 -38.59
N ALA A 10 35.36 18.10 -39.07
CA ALA A 10 35.57 16.90 -39.87
C ALA A 10 36.44 15.81 -39.19
N ALA A 11 35.80 14.69 -38.96
CA ALA A 11 36.23 13.29 -39.08
C ALA A 11 37.38 12.73 -38.24
N SER A 12 37.10 11.63 -37.54
CA SER A 12 37.82 10.38 -37.77
C SER A 12 37.15 9.19 -37.05
N THR A 13 36.69 8.31 -37.88
CA THR A 13 36.37 6.87 -37.70
C THR A 13 37.60 6.09 -37.22
N ARG A 14 37.45 5.20 -36.24
CA ARG A 14 38.22 3.93 -36.20
C ARG A 14 37.40 2.78 -35.64
N GLN A 15 37.09 1.82 -36.52
CA GLN A 15 36.80 0.41 -36.26
C GLN A 15 38.11 -0.32 -35.87
N ALA A 16 37.98 -1.31 -35.02
CA ALA A 16 38.77 -2.57 -35.02
C ALA A 16 37.98 -3.52 -34.07
N GLN A 17 37.33 -4.53 -34.50
CA GLN A 17 37.67 -5.84 -35.08
C GLN A 17 38.58 -6.72 -34.23
N SER A 18 38.02 -7.93 -34.06
CA SER A 18 38.65 -9.28 -33.96
C SER A 18 39.11 -9.69 -32.56
N ALA A 19 39.06 -10.95 -32.11
CA ALA A 19 38.67 -12.22 -32.73
C ALA A 19 38.55 -13.28 -31.61
N SER A 20 37.70 -14.21 -31.84
CA SER A 20 37.62 -15.59 -31.41
C SER A 20 38.92 -16.31 -31.03
N VAL A 21 38.90 -17.17 -30.01
CA VAL A 21 39.57 -18.46 -30.02
C VAL A 21 38.77 -19.50 -29.22
N ILE A 22 38.47 -20.57 -29.93
CA ILE A 22 37.91 -21.86 -29.59
C ILE A 22 39.04 -22.76 -29.01
N HIS A 23 38.71 -23.66 -28.10
CA HIS A 23 39.16 -25.07 -27.98
C HIS A 23 38.84 -25.52 -26.53
N GLY A 24 38.09 -26.55 -26.25
CA GLY A 24 37.96 -27.90 -26.78
C GLY A 24 38.71 -28.92 -25.93
N LEU A 25 37.97 -29.92 -25.42
CA LEU A 25 38.37 -31.29 -25.06
C LEU A 25 37.49 -31.81 -23.92
N ARG A 26 36.48 -32.67 -24.18
CA ARG A 26 36.47 -34.16 -24.24
C ARG A 26 37.01 -34.82 -22.97
N ALA A 27 36.11 -35.36 -22.12
CA ALA A 27 35.47 -36.69 -22.11
C ALA A 27 36.30 -37.82 -21.46
N ARG A 28 35.60 -38.59 -20.65
CA ARG A 28 35.69 -40.01 -20.20
C ARG A 28 35.70 -40.10 -18.67
N GLY A 29 34.99 -40.96 -18.01
CA GLY A 29 34.33 -42.22 -18.26
C GLY A 29 33.57 -42.63 -17.00
N GLY A 30 32.59 -43.52 -17.15
CA GLY A 30 31.76 -44.10 -16.10
C GLY A 30 32.42 -45.32 -15.44
N PRO A 31 31.67 -46.32 -14.97
CA PRO A 31 30.84 -46.29 -13.79
C PRO A 31 31.35 -47.31 -12.71
N ALA A 32 30.91 -47.23 -11.49
CA ALA A 32 31.03 -48.31 -10.52
C ALA A 32 29.79 -48.46 -9.65
N GLN A 33 29.11 -49.56 -9.90
CA GLN A 33 28.14 -50.16 -8.99
C GLN A 33 28.81 -50.70 -7.76
N THR A 34 28.29 -50.48 -6.56
CA THR A 34 28.37 -51.43 -5.44
C THR A 34 27.10 -51.43 -4.63
N SER A 35 26.44 -52.57 -4.72
CA SER A 35 25.37 -53.06 -3.89
C SER A 35 25.82 -53.30 -2.46
N ALA A 36 25.07 -52.86 -1.46
CA ALA A 36 25.13 -53.40 -0.12
C ALA A 36 23.72 -53.43 0.49
N SER A 37 23.22 -54.64 0.52
CA SER A 37 22.05 -55.09 1.26
C SER A 37 22.27 -54.94 2.76
N ARG A 38 21.35 -54.34 3.51
CA ARG A 38 21.22 -54.52 4.96
C ARG A 38 19.78 -54.80 5.31
N SER A 39 19.60 -55.92 5.97
CA SER A 39 18.44 -56.57 6.53
C SER A 39 17.69 -55.72 7.58
N PRO A 40 16.40 -56.02 7.81
CA PRO A 40 15.53 -55.29 8.71
C PRO A 40 15.76 -55.67 10.18
N PHE A 41 15.94 -54.65 11.02
CA PHE A 41 15.89 -54.81 12.47
C PHE A 41 14.48 -55.08 12.94
N GLN A 42 14.28 -56.26 13.58
CA GLN A 42 13.08 -56.62 14.35
C GLN A 42 13.08 -55.81 15.66
N VAL A 43 11.97 -55.14 15.92
CA VAL A 43 11.69 -54.44 17.19
C VAL A 43 10.89 -55.41 18.09
N PRO A 44 11.25 -55.65 19.36
CA PRO A 44 10.50 -56.54 20.23
C PRO A 44 9.17 -55.92 20.68
N ALA A 45 8.11 -56.71 20.57
CA ALA A 45 6.75 -56.41 21.02
C ALA A 45 6.64 -56.63 22.54
N THR A 46 6.79 -55.56 23.33
CA THR A 46 6.14 -55.49 24.66
C THR A 46 6.04 -54.00 25.07
N CYS A 47 4.96 -53.36 24.69
CA CYS A 47 4.55 -52.08 25.26
C CYS A 47 3.23 -52.28 26.00
N SER A 48 3.24 -52.12 27.32
CA SER A 48 2.11 -52.30 28.18
C SER A 48 0.99 -51.29 27.91
N LYS A 49 -0.27 -51.77 28.04
CA LYS A 49 -1.50 -50.99 27.81
C LYS A 49 -1.62 -49.66 28.58
N ARG A 50 -0.71 -49.33 29.46
CA ARG A 50 -0.68 -48.03 30.19
C ARG A 50 -0.07 -46.85 29.40
N CYS A 51 0.78 -47.12 28.42
CA CYS A 51 1.35 -46.03 27.59
C CYS A 51 0.40 -45.51 26.49
N ALA A 52 -0.57 -46.35 26.04
CA ALA A 52 -1.50 -45.93 24.99
C ALA A 52 -2.51 -44.87 25.45
N PHE A 53 -2.92 -44.88 26.72
CA PHE A 53 -3.86 -43.89 27.27
C PHE A 53 -3.21 -42.50 27.49
N SER A 54 -1.90 -42.45 27.81
CA SER A 54 -1.20 -41.20 27.97
C SER A 54 -0.92 -40.49 26.61
N CYS A 55 -0.62 -41.25 25.56
CA CYS A 55 -0.39 -40.73 24.22
C CYS A 55 -1.67 -40.20 23.56
N ALA A 56 -2.82 -40.87 23.79
CA ALA A 56 -4.11 -40.42 23.25
C ALA A 56 -4.58 -39.10 23.90
N ARG A 57 -4.34 -38.92 25.20
CA ARG A 57 -4.65 -37.64 25.89
C ARG A 57 -3.75 -36.47 25.44
N ALA A 58 -2.46 -36.74 25.17
CA ALA A 58 -1.51 -35.72 24.68
C ALA A 58 -1.83 -35.31 23.22
N SER A 59 -2.30 -36.21 22.39
CA SER A 59 -2.72 -35.89 21.01
C SER A 59 -4.05 -35.14 20.96
N GLN A 60 -5.00 -35.44 21.84
CA GLN A 60 -6.24 -34.67 21.98
C GLN A 60 -6.02 -33.26 22.52
N GLN A 61 -5.14 -33.07 23.51
CA GLN A 61 -4.79 -31.75 23.98
C GLN A 61 -4.00 -30.92 22.94
N ARG A 62 -3.13 -31.54 22.12
CA ARG A 62 -2.45 -30.83 21.02
C ARG A 62 -3.41 -30.44 19.90
N ASN A 63 -4.46 -31.20 19.64
CA ASN A 63 -5.48 -30.86 18.65
C ASN A 63 -6.44 -29.78 19.17
N LEU A 64 -6.77 -29.75 20.46
CA LEU A 64 -7.53 -28.67 21.10
C LEU A 64 -6.75 -27.35 21.14
N VAL A 65 -5.43 -27.39 21.43
CA VAL A 65 -4.58 -26.19 21.40
C VAL A 65 -4.34 -25.70 19.97
N LYS A 66 -4.27 -26.58 18.97
CA LYS A 66 -4.23 -26.19 17.56
C LYS A 66 -5.55 -25.61 17.05
N ALA A 67 -6.69 -26.13 17.52
CA ALA A 67 -8.00 -25.58 17.18
C ALA A 67 -8.24 -24.21 17.84
N ALA A 68 -7.80 -24.01 19.08
CA ALA A 68 -7.88 -22.72 19.77
C ALA A 68 -6.87 -21.65 19.23
N ALA A 69 -5.75 -22.10 18.63
CA ALA A 69 -4.77 -21.20 18.01
C ALA A 69 -5.15 -20.77 16.58
N LEU A 70 -6.20 -21.37 15.98
CA LEU A 70 -6.74 -21.01 14.66
C LEU A 70 -8.01 -20.15 14.74
N GLN A 71 -8.56 -19.95 15.93
CA GLN A 71 -9.59 -18.96 16.20
C GLN A 71 -8.92 -17.66 16.69
N GLY A 72 -8.32 -16.94 15.76
CA GLY A 72 -8.01 -15.52 15.94
C GLY A 72 -9.33 -14.74 15.96
N PRO A 73 -9.35 -13.48 16.42
CA PRO A 73 -10.55 -12.65 16.54
C PRO A 73 -11.07 -12.21 15.15
N GLU A 74 -11.26 -13.14 14.22
CA GLU A 74 -11.73 -12.88 12.85
C GLU A 74 -13.26 -12.81 12.76
N ASP A 75 -14.00 -13.37 13.72
CA ASP A 75 -15.45 -13.57 13.57
C ASP A 75 -16.31 -12.40 14.05
N ASP A 76 -15.79 -11.52 14.94
CA ASP A 76 -16.56 -10.36 15.44
C ASP A 76 -16.53 -9.13 14.51
N PHE A 77 -15.63 -9.07 13.54
CA PHE A 77 -15.52 -7.94 12.61
C PHE A 77 -16.32 -8.09 11.31
N ALA A 78 -16.72 -9.29 10.95
CA ALA A 78 -17.46 -9.56 9.72
C ALA A 78 -18.89 -8.98 9.74
N ALA A 79 -19.49 -8.81 10.93
CA ALA A 79 -20.86 -8.32 11.07
C ALA A 79 -21.02 -6.83 10.75
N SER A 80 -19.95 -6.01 10.83
CA SER A 80 -20.04 -4.56 10.59
C SER A 80 -19.75 -4.13 9.15
N ALA A 81 -19.21 -5.03 8.32
CA ALA A 81 -18.84 -4.73 6.93
C ALA A 81 -20.01 -4.85 5.94
N ASN A 82 -21.13 -5.47 6.34
CA ASN A 82 -22.29 -5.72 5.47
C ASN A 82 -23.24 -4.51 5.31
N ASP A 83 -22.99 -3.39 5.98
CA ASP A 83 -23.91 -2.23 6.00
C ASP A 83 -23.65 -1.18 4.90
N MET A 84 -22.69 -1.43 3.99
CA MET A 84 -22.39 -0.50 2.89
C MET A 84 -23.13 -0.93 1.62
N THR A 85 -24.10 -0.11 1.22
CA THR A 85 -24.95 -0.35 0.03
C THR A 85 -24.26 0.04 -1.28
N GLU A 86 -23.21 0.87 -1.28
CA GLU A 86 -22.50 1.35 -2.47
C GLU A 86 -20.98 1.30 -2.26
N ALA A 87 -20.24 0.80 -3.26
CA ALA A 87 -18.79 0.80 -3.25
C ALA A 87 -18.24 2.24 -3.35
N ARG A 88 -17.20 2.55 -2.59
CA ARG A 88 -16.59 3.89 -2.53
C ARG A 88 -15.26 3.92 -3.26
N ILE A 89 -15.10 4.92 -4.12
CA ILE A 89 -13.86 5.18 -4.86
C ILE A 89 -13.25 6.46 -4.31
N LEU A 90 -12.11 6.32 -3.65
CA LEU A 90 -11.36 7.40 -3.03
C LEU A 90 -10.08 7.68 -3.81
N VAL A 91 -9.90 8.90 -4.25
CA VAL A 91 -8.62 9.39 -4.81
C VAL A 91 -7.75 9.92 -3.68
N VAL A 92 -6.50 9.48 -3.63
CA VAL A 92 -5.47 10.08 -2.78
C VAL A 92 -4.53 10.88 -3.66
N THR A 93 -4.44 12.17 -3.42
CA THR A 93 -3.70 13.11 -4.27
C THR A 93 -2.93 14.16 -3.47
N SER A 94 -2.06 14.89 -4.15
CA SER A 94 -1.35 16.04 -3.60
C SER A 94 -0.84 16.95 -4.71
N GLY A 95 -0.70 18.23 -4.43
CA GLY A 95 -0.10 19.18 -5.37
C GLY A 95 1.41 19.01 -5.51
N LYS A 96 2.10 18.53 -4.46
CA LYS A 96 3.57 18.42 -4.39
C LYS A 96 4.00 16.96 -4.30
N GLY A 97 5.09 16.60 -4.96
CA GLY A 97 5.74 15.30 -4.80
C GLY A 97 6.37 15.13 -3.41
N GLY A 98 6.42 13.90 -2.90
CA GLY A 98 7.12 13.57 -1.66
C GLY A 98 6.39 13.93 -0.36
N VAL A 99 5.14 14.41 -0.39
CA VAL A 99 4.35 14.72 0.83
C VAL A 99 3.80 13.48 1.54
N GLY A 100 3.93 12.29 0.95
CA GLY A 100 3.52 11.02 1.56
C GLY A 100 2.17 10.46 1.06
N LYS A 101 1.75 10.76 -0.16
CA LYS A 101 0.53 10.18 -0.77
C LYS A 101 0.52 8.66 -0.70
N THR A 102 1.49 8.01 -1.34
CA THR A 102 1.59 6.55 -1.43
C THR A 102 1.65 5.89 -0.06
N THR A 103 2.38 6.51 0.90
CA THR A 103 2.40 6.05 2.30
C THR A 103 1.01 6.14 2.93
N SER A 104 0.29 7.23 2.68
CA SER A 104 -1.09 7.41 3.17
C SER A 104 -2.04 6.42 2.53
N SER A 105 -1.96 6.21 1.20
CA SER A 105 -2.76 5.22 0.47
C SER A 105 -2.56 3.80 1.01
N ALA A 106 -1.32 3.38 1.23
CA ALA A 106 -0.98 2.06 1.77
C ALA A 106 -1.53 1.87 3.20
N ASN A 107 -1.30 2.84 4.10
CA ASN A 107 -1.71 2.74 5.49
C ASN A 107 -3.24 2.86 5.67
N LEU A 108 -3.89 3.76 4.95
CA LEU A 108 -5.35 3.89 4.98
C LEU A 108 -6.03 2.64 4.40
N GLY A 109 -5.58 2.16 3.23
CA GLY A 109 -6.15 0.98 2.61
C GLY A 109 -5.98 -0.27 3.48
N MET A 110 -4.82 -0.45 4.10
CA MET A 110 -4.57 -1.54 5.04
C MET A 110 -5.44 -1.40 6.30
N SER A 111 -5.60 -0.19 6.84
CA SER A 111 -6.45 0.04 8.01
C SER A 111 -7.91 -0.26 7.72
N ILE A 112 -8.43 0.14 6.54
CA ILE A 112 -9.79 -0.16 6.11
C ILE A 112 -9.98 -1.67 5.93
N ALA A 113 -8.99 -2.36 5.36
CA ALA A 113 -9.02 -3.82 5.21
C ALA A 113 -9.01 -4.53 6.57
N ARG A 114 -8.27 -4.03 7.55
CA ARG A 114 -8.29 -4.54 8.94
C ARG A 114 -9.63 -4.33 9.64
N LEU A 115 -10.42 -3.35 9.23
CA LEU A 115 -11.78 -3.12 9.71
C LEU A 115 -12.82 -4.04 9.04
N GLY A 116 -12.38 -5.01 8.22
CA GLY A 116 -13.21 -6.04 7.60
C GLY A 116 -13.68 -5.75 6.17
N TYR A 117 -13.42 -4.55 5.64
CA TYR A 117 -13.84 -4.19 4.29
C TYR A 117 -12.93 -4.78 3.21
N LYS A 118 -13.52 -5.12 2.06
CA LYS A 118 -12.76 -5.59 0.90
C LYS A 118 -12.23 -4.39 0.11
N VAL A 119 -10.91 -4.22 0.07
CA VAL A 119 -10.21 -3.03 -0.43
C VAL A 119 -9.35 -3.37 -1.63
N CYS A 120 -9.44 -2.56 -2.69
CA CYS A 120 -8.50 -2.57 -3.79
C CYS A 120 -7.69 -1.27 -3.79
N LEU A 121 -6.36 -1.38 -3.70
CA LEU A 121 -5.45 -0.27 -3.92
C LEU A 121 -5.03 -0.27 -5.38
N ILE A 122 -5.10 0.88 -6.04
CA ILE A 122 -4.63 1.05 -7.42
C ILE A 122 -3.49 2.05 -7.43
N ASP A 123 -2.30 1.60 -7.86
CA ASP A 123 -1.17 2.50 -8.12
C ASP A 123 -1.34 3.11 -9.51
N ALA A 124 -1.86 4.33 -9.56
CA ALA A 124 -2.13 5.07 -10.79
C ALA A 124 -0.91 5.87 -11.29
N ASP A 125 0.24 5.82 -10.60
CA ASP A 125 1.48 6.43 -11.07
C ASP A 125 2.16 5.52 -12.11
N ILE A 126 1.95 5.83 -13.39
CA ILE A 126 2.53 5.08 -14.51
C ILE A 126 4.07 5.24 -14.57
N GLY A 127 4.62 6.24 -13.89
CA GLY A 127 6.05 6.56 -13.95
C GLY A 127 6.90 5.95 -12.85
N LEU A 128 6.39 5.96 -11.64
CA LEU A 128 7.10 5.62 -10.42
C LEU A 128 6.22 4.74 -9.53
N ARG A 129 6.23 3.44 -9.79
CA ARG A 129 5.56 2.47 -8.91
C ARG A 129 6.23 2.47 -7.54
N ASN A 130 5.46 2.78 -6.53
CA ASN A 130 5.94 2.80 -5.14
C ASN A 130 5.01 2.07 -4.17
N LEU A 131 3.75 1.88 -4.55
CA LEU A 131 2.76 1.27 -3.68
C LEU A 131 3.02 -0.23 -3.45
N ASP A 132 3.52 -0.92 -4.47
CA ASP A 132 3.94 -2.32 -4.41
C ASP A 132 5.12 -2.55 -3.44
N LEU A 133 6.09 -1.63 -3.43
CA LEU A 133 7.23 -1.65 -2.50
C LEU A 133 6.76 -1.46 -1.05
N LEU A 134 5.87 -0.49 -0.81
CA LEU A 134 5.31 -0.22 0.52
C LEU A 134 4.52 -1.39 1.09
N LEU A 135 3.95 -2.23 0.22
CA LEU A 135 3.20 -3.42 0.60
C LEU A 135 4.06 -4.69 0.58
N GLY A 136 5.31 -4.64 0.09
CA GLY A 136 6.17 -5.80 -0.08
C GLY A 136 5.62 -6.82 -1.08
N LEU A 137 4.99 -6.33 -2.16
CA LEU A 137 4.33 -7.12 -3.19
C LEU A 137 5.02 -7.02 -4.56
N GLU A 138 6.14 -6.30 -4.67
CA GLU A 138 6.85 -6.00 -5.92
C GLU A 138 7.20 -7.25 -6.74
N ASN A 139 7.57 -8.35 -6.06
CA ASN A 139 7.95 -9.62 -6.71
C ASN A 139 6.74 -10.48 -7.10
N ARG A 140 5.51 -10.03 -6.86
CA ARG A 140 4.28 -10.79 -7.14
C ARG A 140 3.49 -10.24 -8.32
N ILE A 141 3.91 -9.13 -8.90
CA ILE A 141 3.24 -8.50 -10.03
C ILE A 141 3.58 -9.29 -11.29
N LEU A 142 2.63 -10.06 -11.79
CA LEU A 142 2.72 -10.78 -13.08
C LEU A 142 2.07 -9.98 -14.20
N TYR A 143 0.92 -9.41 -13.94
CA TYR A 143 0.12 -8.61 -14.86
C TYR A 143 -0.22 -7.25 -14.25
N THR A 144 -0.53 -6.29 -15.11
CA THR A 144 -0.86 -4.91 -14.76
C THR A 144 -2.24 -4.52 -15.32
N ALA A 145 -2.72 -3.33 -14.98
CA ALA A 145 -3.97 -2.82 -15.55
C ALA A 145 -3.88 -2.64 -17.07
N ILE A 146 -2.69 -2.30 -17.60
CA ILE A 146 -2.48 -2.18 -19.05
C ILE A 146 -2.65 -3.54 -19.71
N ASP A 147 -2.10 -4.62 -19.17
CA ASP A 147 -2.26 -5.97 -19.72
C ASP A 147 -3.74 -6.41 -19.76
N ILE A 148 -4.57 -5.92 -18.81
CA ILE A 148 -6.02 -6.13 -18.83
C ILE A 148 -6.66 -5.35 -20.00
N LEU A 149 -6.29 -4.08 -20.17
CA LEU A 149 -6.84 -3.22 -21.22
C LEU A 149 -6.45 -3.70 -22.61
N ASP A 150 -5.29 -4.32 -22.76
CA ASP A 150 -4.82 -4.93 -24.01
C ASP A 150 -5.41 -6.34 -24.25
N GLY A 151 -6.18 -6.87 -23.27
CA GLY A 151 -6.80 -8.20 -23.36
C GLY A 151 -5.85 -9.37 -23.13
N GLU A 152 -4.64 -9.13 -22.64
CA GLU A 152 -3.62 -10.16 -22.40
C GLU A 152 -3.90 -10.99 -21.15
N CYS A 153 -4.66 -10.45 -20.19
CA CYS A 153 -5.06 -11.15 -18.97
C CYS A 153 -6.43 -10.72 -18.46
N ARG A 154 -6.98 -11.54 -17.55
CA ARG A 154 -8.21 -11.18 -16.82
C ARG A 154 -7.87 -10.37 -15.57
N LEU A 155 -8.85 -9.58 -15.08
CA LEU A 155 -8.72 -8.76 -13.89
C LEU A 155 -8.30 -9.56 -12.65
N ASP A 156 -8.85 -10.75 -12.44
CA ASP A 156 -8.53 -11.62 -11.31
C ASP A 156 -7.07 -12.11 -11.30
N GLN A 157 -6.41 -12.18 -12.47
CA GLN A 157 -5.01 -12.54 -12.62
C GLN A 157 -4.06 -11.37 -12.35
N ALA A 158 -4.49 -10.12 -12.60
CA ALA A 158 -3.72 -8.92 -12.35
C ALA A 158 -3.85 -8.39 -10.90
N LEU A 159 -4.95 -8.74 -10.21
CA LEU A 159 -5.16 -8.37 -8.81
C LEU A 159 -4.27 -9.21 -7.88
N ILE A 160 -3.39 -8.54 -7.16
CA ILE A 160 -2.44 -9.16 -6.24
C ILE A 160 -2.99 -9.05 -4.82
N ARG A 161 -3.39 -10.17 -4.22
CA ARG A 161 -3.85 -10.19 -2.82
C ARG A 161 -2.67 -10.04 -1.87
N ASP A 162 -2.84 -9.25 -0.81
CA ASP A 162 -1.85 -9.14 0.26
C ASP A 162 -1.67 -10.50 0.97
N LYS A 163 -0.44 -10.76 1.42
CA LYS A 163 -0.08 -12.03 2.09
C LYS A 163 -0.67 -12.13 3.49
N ARG A 164 -0.81 -10.99 4.16
CA ARG A 164 -1.18 -10.84 5.56
C ARG A 164 -2.69 -10.61 5.71
N TRP A 165 -3.29 -9.88 4.74
CA TRP A 165 -4.68 -9.46 4.76
C TRP A 165 -5.38 -9.81 3.44
N LYS A 166 -6.13 -10.92 3.41
CA LYS A 166 -6.74 -11.47 2.18
C LYS A 166 -7.79 -10.57 1.52
N ASN A 167 -8.38 -9.66 2.28
CA ASN A 167 -9.35 -8.68 1.78
C ASN A 167 -8.71 -7.38 1.24
N LEU A 168 -7.38 -7.27 1.27
CA LEU A 168 -6.64 -6.22 0.57
C LEU A 168 -6.04 -6.78 -0.72
N SER A 169 -6.25 -6.07 -1.83
CA SER A 169 -5.60 -6.35 -3.11
C SER A 169 -4.95 -5.11 -3.67
N LEU A 170 -3.89 -5.31 -4.43
CA LEU A 170 -3.17 -4.29 -5.18
C LEU A 170 -3.36 -4.52 -6.67
N LEU A 171 -3.60 -3.46 -7.42
CA LEU A 171 -3.50 -3.41 -8.88
C LEU A 171 -2.49 -2.35 -9.27
N SER A 172 -1.43 -2.75 -9.98
CA SER A 172 -0.45 -1.81 -10.53
C SER A 172 -0.87 -1.39 -11.93
N MET A 173 -0.73 -0.10 -12.28
CA MET A 173 -1.12 0.39 -13.59
C MET A 173 -0.19 -0.09 -14.69
N SER A 174 1.12 -0.01 -14.49
CA SER A 174 2.12 -0.37 -15.52
C SER A 174 3.42 -0.89 -14.92
N ARG A 175 4.13 -1.77 -15.65
CA ARG A 175 5.50 -2.20 -15.32
C ARG A 175 6.57 -1.25 -15.88
N ASN A 176 6.30 -0.64 -16.99
CA ASN A 176 7.25 0.17 -17.74
C ASN A 176 6.78 1.62 -17.84
N ARG A 177 7.75 2.53 -17.90
CA ARG A 177 7.51 3.96 -18.17
C ARG A 177 6.99 4.24 -19.60
N GLN A 178 6.66 3.21 -20.37
CA GLN A 178 6.05 3.43 -21.67
C GLN A 178 4.72 4.15 -21.48
N ARG A 179 4.57 5.26 -22.19
CA ARG A 179 3.39 6.12 -22.17
C ARG A 179 2.21 5.40 -22.81
N TYR A 180 1.60 4.49 -22.05
CA TYR A 180 0.28 4.01 -22.42
C TYR A 180 -0.72 5.10 -22.07
N ASN A 181 -1.57 5.45 -23.03
CA ASN A 181 -2.55 6.51 -22.83
C ASN A 181 -3.79 5.93 -22.16
N VAL A 182 -3.75 5.75 -20.83
CA VAL A 182 -4.92 5.36 -20.05
C VAL A 182 -5.93 6.50 -20.09
N THR A 183 -7.08 6.26 -20.67
CA THR A 183 -8.15 7.25 -20.80
C THR A 183 -9.07 7.27 -19.57
N ARG A 184 -9.90 8.30 -19.44
CA ARG A 184 -10.97 8.36 -18.43
C ARG A 184 -11.89 7.14 -18.50
N ALA A 185 -12.30 6.73 -19.70
CA ALA A 185 -13.16 5.57 -19.89
C ALA A 185 -12.51 4.28 -19.41
N HIS A 186 -11.20 4.09 -19.64
CA HIS A 186 -10.47 2.94 -19.14
C HIS A 186 -10.45 2.88 -17.60
N MET A 187 -10.26 4.02 -16.93
CA MET A 187 -10.27 4.08 -15.46
C MET A 187 -11.65 3.76 -14.89
N VAL A 188 -12.71 4.27 -15.51
CA VAL A 188 -14.09 4.00 -15.09
C VAL A 188 -14.41 2.51 -15.25
N GLN A 189 -14.17 1.92 -16.42
CA GLN A 189 -14.40 0.49 -16.69
C GLN A 189 -13.62 -0.41 -15.74
N LEU A 190 -12.37 -0.05 -15.45
CA LEU A 190 -11.53 -0.80 -14.51
C LEU A 190 -12.13 -0.79 -13.09
N CYS A 191 -12.55 0.36 -12.60
CA CYS A 191 -13.16 0.49 -11.27
C CYS A 191 -14.50 -0.26 -11.20
N GLU A 192 -15.34 -0.16 -12.23
CA GLU A 192 -16.61 -0.90 -12.32
C GLU A 192 -16.38 -2.42 -12.28
N ALA A 193 -15.39 -2.92 -13.01
CA ALA A 193 -15.02 -4.33 -13.00
C ALA A 193 -14.53 -4.80 -11.62
N ILE A 194 -13.78 -3.97 -10.89
CA ILE A 194 -13.33 -4.24 -9.53
C ILE A 194 -14.52 -4.26 -8.57
N ILE A 195 -15.45 -3.33 -8.68
CA ILE A 195 -16.70 -3.31 -7.89
C ILE A 195 -17.52 -4.58 -8.14
N ALA A 196 -17.63 -5.02 -9.40
CA ALA A 196 -18.33 -6.26 -9.75
C ALA A 196 -17.72 -7.52 -9.09
N LEU A 197 -16.42 -7.49 -8.73
CA LEU A 197 -15.77 -8.54 -7.92
C LEU A 197 -16.05 -8.42 -6.42
N GLY A 198 -16.92 -7.48 -6.01
CA GLY A 198 -17.35 -7.29 -4.63
C GLY A 198 -16.38 -6.48 -3.77
N TYR A 199 -15.52 -5.64 -4.35
CA TYR A 199 -14.72 -4.69 -3.58
C TYR A 199 -15.59 -3.52 -3.11
N GLN A 200 -15.49 -3.19 -1.82
CA GLN A 200 -16.27 -2.13 -1.16
C GLN A 200 -15.53 -0.79 -1.17
N PHE A 201 -14.20 -0.83 -1.19
CA PHE A 201 -13.36 0.35 -1.30
C PHE A 201 -12.35 0.19 -2.44
N ILE A 202 -12.21 1.23 -3.25
CA ILE A 202 -11.12 1.39 -4.21
C ILE A 202 -10.37 2.66 -3.82
N VAL A 203 -9.08 2.53 -3.54
CA VAL A 203 -8.21 3.67 -3.23
C VAL A 203 -7.23 3.86 -4.38
N LEU A 204 -7.33 5.00 -5.05
CA LEU A 204 -6.50 5.37 -6.18
C LEU A 204 -5.33 6.24 -5.68
N ASP A 205 -4.12 5.70 -5.71
CA ASP A 205 -2.90 6.48 -5.45
C ASP A 205 -2.51 7.20 -6.74
N CYS A 206 -2.82 8.49 -6.81
CA CYS A 206 -2.61 9.29 -8.02
C CYS A 206 -1.18 9.79 -8.14
N PRO A 207 -0.68 10.05 -9.37
CA PRO A 207 0.58 10.75 -9.56
C PRO A 207 0.54 12.14 -8.91
N ALA A 208 1.71 12.68 -8.58
CA ALA A 208 1.82 14.05 -8.13
C ALA A 208 1.62 15.01 -9.33
N GLY A 209 0.99 16.15 -9.06
CA GLY A 209 0.78 17.18 -10.09
C GLY A 209 -0.65 17.26 -10.59
N ILE A 210 -0.84 17.99 -11.67
CA ILE A 210 -2.14 18.39 -12.23
C ILE A 210 -2.20 18.17 -13.75
N ASP A 211 -1.46 17.20 -14.25
CA ASP A 211 -1.38 16.88 -15.67
C ASP A 211 -2.58 16.04 -16.16
N VAL A 212 -2.59 15.68 -17.44
CA VAL A 212 -3.66 14.89 -18.05
C VAL A 212 -3.75 13.49 -17.40
N GLY A 213 -2.65 12.91 -16.98
CA GLY A 213 -2.62 11.62 -16.29
C GLY A 213 -3.40 11.65 -14.98
N PHE A 214 -3.22 12.73 -14.21
CA PHE A 214 -4.01 12.96 -13.00
C PHE A 214 -5.51 13.06 -13.29
N ILE A 215 -5.90 13.87 -14.29
CA ILE A 215 -7.32 14.06 -14.64
C ILE A 215 -7.97 12.74 -15.09
N ASN A 216 -7.24 11.88 -15.80
CA ASN A 216 -7.74 10.57 -16.18
C ASN A 216 -7.87 9.64 -14.95
N ALA A 217 -6.91 9.65 -14.04
CA ALA A 217 -6.92 8.83 -12.84
C ALA A 217 -8.09 9.15 -11.90
N ILE A 218 -8.44 10.43 -11.72
CA ILE A 218 -9.52 10.85 -10.80
C ILE A 218 -10.92 10.60 -11.34
N SER A 219 -11.07 10.32 -12.64
CA SER A 219 -12.39 10.31 -13.33
C SER A 219 -13.44 9.36 -12.72
N PRO A 220 -13.12 8.18 -12.15
CA PRO A 220 -14.13 7.31 -11.55
C PRO A 220 -14.53 7.71 -10.12
N ALA A 221 -13.82 8.64 -9.49
CA ALA A 221 -13.99 8.92 -8.08
C ALA A 221 -15.06 9.98 -7.81
N LYS A 222 -15.75 9.82 -6.67
CA LYS A 222 -16.65 10.81 -6.09
C LYS A 222 -16.07 11.46 -4.83
N GLU A 223 -14.98 10.90 -4.31
CA GLU A 223 -14.34 11.33 -3.07
C GLU A 223 -12.83 11.51 -3.29
N ALA A 224 -12.26 12.51 -2.64
CA ALA A 224 -10.83 12.76 -2.69
C ALA A 224 -10.24 13.05 -1.31
N LEU A 225 -8.99 12.62 -1.14
CA LEU A 225 -8.14 12.94 -0.01
C LEU A 225 -6.92 13.71 -0.50
N ILE A 226 -6.83 14.97 -0.12
CA ILE A 226 -5.64 15.78 -0.39
C ILE A 226 -4.65 15.58 0.75
N VAL A 227 -3.46 15.10 0.42
CA VAL A 227 -2.34 14.96 1.35
C VAL A 227 -1.42 16.16 1.17
N THR A 228 -1.15 16.88 2.25
CA THR A 228 -0.24 18.04 2.27
C THR A 228 0.67 18.02 3.48
N THR A 229 1.70 18.83 3.47
CA THR A 229 2.56 19.11 4.63
C THR A 229 2.31 20.55 5.10
N PRO A 230 2.61 20.90 6.38
CA PRO A 230 2.41 22.25 6.90
C PRO A 230 3.51 23.23 6.41
N GLU A 231 3.70 23.26 5.09
CA GLU A 231 4.61 24.13 4.36
C GLU A 231 3.82 25.00 3.39
N ILE A 232 4.10 26.29 3.33
CA ILE A 232 3.40 27.29 2.47
C ILE A 232 3.31 26.84 1.00
N THR A 233 4.41 26.28 0.47
CA THR A 233 4.44 25.81 -0.92
C THR A 233 3.53 24.61 -1.14
N SER A 234 3.50 23.67 -0.19
CA SER A 234 2.66 22.47 -0.24
C SER A 234 1.16 22.82 -0.14
N ILE A 235 0.83 23.81 0.71
CA ILE A 235 -0.54 24.30 0.87
C ILE A 235 -1.04 24.99 -0.40
N ARG A 236 -0.22 25.86 -1.01
CA ARG A 236 -0.56 26.52 -2.29
C ARG A 236 -0.81 25.51 -3.42
N ASP A 237 -0.01 24.45 -3.47
CA ASP A 237 -0.19 23.42 -4.48
C ASP A 237 -1.42 22.53 -4.16
N ALA A 238 -1.73 22.30 -2.87
CA ALA A 238 -2.95 21.62 -2.44
C ALA A 238 -4.21 22.41 -2.80
N ASP A 239 -4.21 23.72 -2.66
CA ASP A 239 -5.29 24.62 -3.06
C ASP A 239 -5.60 24.50 -4.58
N ARG A 240 -4.55 24.49 -5.40
CA ARG A 240 -4.71 24.29 -6.86
C ARG A 240 -5.33 22.93 -7.19
N VAL A 241 -4.92 21.87 -6.48
CA VAL A 241 -5.51 20.54 -6.65
C VAL A 241 -6.96 20.53 -6.21
N ALA A 242 -7.32 21.19 -5.11
CA ALA A 242 -8.70 21.31 -4.65
C ALA A 242 -9.59 21.95 -5.71
N GLY A 243 -9.18 23.08 -6.29
CA GLY A 243 -9.92 23.71 -7.38
C GLY A 243 -10.05 22.82 -8.63
N LEU A 244 -9.02 22.00 -8.92
CA LEU A 244 -9.08 21.08 -10.05
C LEU A 244 -10.03 19.89 -9.79
N LEU A 245 -10.09 19.38 -8.57
CA LEU A 245 -11.04 18.34 -8.16
C LEU A 245 -12.49 18.87 -8.28
N GLU A 246 -12.74 20.06 -7.78
CA GLU A 246 -14.04 20.72 -7.88
C GLU A 246 -14.47 20.94 -9.34
N ALA A 247 -13.54 21.42 -10.19
CA ALA A 247 -13.77 21.58 -11.62
C ALA A 247 -14.10 20.27 -12.37
N ASN A 248 -13.70 19.11 -11.81
CA ASN A 248 -14.03 17.78 -12.31
C ASN A 248 -15.22 17.12 -11.58
N GLY A 249 -15.96 17.86 -10.75
CA GLY A 249 -17.17 17.39 -10.09
C GLY A 249 -16.95 16.59 -8.80
N ILE A 250 -15.76 16.63 -8.23
CA ILE A 250 -15.42 15.95 -6.96
C ILE A 250 -15.50 16.97 -5.84
N TYR A 251 -16.61 17.00 -5.12
CA TYR A 251 -16.88 17.95 -4.02
C TYR A 251 -16.64 17.36 -2.64
N ASN A 252 -16.68 16.03 -2.49
CA ASN A 252 -16.37 15.37 -1.22
C ASN A 252 -14.85 15.25 -1.05
N VAL A 253 -14.23 16.36 -0.71
CA VAL A 253 -12.78 16.46 -0.52
C VAL A 253 -12.47 16.53 0.96
N LYS A 254 -11.48 15.75 1.41
CA LYS A 254 -10.96 15.76 2.77
C LYS A 254 -9.46 16.06 2.78
N LEU A 255 -8.97 16.59 3.90
CA LEU A 255 -7.58 16.98 4.08
C LEU A 255 -6.85 16.03 5.02
N LEU A 256 -5.65 15.58 4.66
CA LEU A 256 -4.72 14.90 5.53
C LEU A 256 -3.43 15.73 5.62
N VAL A 257 -3.13 16.25 6.79
CA VAL A 257 -1.90 17.00 7.05
C VAL A 257 -0.85 16.03 7.55
N ASN A 258 0.20 15.82 6.76
CA ASN A 258 1.26 14.86 7.02
C ASN A 258 2.55 15.56 7.48
N ARG A 259 3.44 14.81 8.14
CA ARG A 259 4.74 15.29 8.66
C ARG A 259 4.61 16.47 9.62
N VAL A 260 3.62 16.41 10.49
CA VAL A 260 3.43 17.43 11.52
C VAL A 260 4.48 17.30 12.61
N ARG A 261 5.15 18.40 12.94
CA ARG A 261 6.17 18.46 13.99
C ARG A 261 5.70 19.37 15.12
N PRO A 262 5.22 18.80 16.22
CA PRO A 262 4.70 19.58 17.36
C PRO A 262 5.74 20.51 17.98
N ASP A 263 7.01 20.09 18.00
CA ASP A 263 8.14 20.89 18.51
C ASP A 263 8.37 22.17 17.70
N MET A 264 8.18 22.12 16.39
CA MET A 264 8.29 23.30 15.52
C MET A 264 7.06 24.20 15.59
N ILE A 265 5.86 23.61 15.74
CA ILE A 265 4.60 24.36 15.91
C ILE A 265 4.67 25.19 17.21
N GLN A 266 5.14 24.61 18.32
CA GLN A 266 5.28 25.29 19.59
C GLN A 266 6.27 26.48 19.54
N LYS A 267 7.26 26.41 18.65
CA LYS A 267 8.24 27.48 18.42
C LYS A 267 7.78 28.52 17.37
N ASN A 268 6.61 28.33 16.77
CA ASN A 268 6.11 29.09 15.61
C ASN A 268 7.00 28.98 14.36
N ASP A 269 7.79 27.91 14.24
CA ASP A 269 8.62 27.61 13.06
C ASP A 269 7.87 26.79 12.00
N MET A 270 6.70 26.26 12.35
CA MET A 270 5.82 25.47 11.48
C MET A 270 4.36 25.88 11.71
N MET A 271 3.58 25.91 10.64
CA MET A 271 2.14 26.20 10.72
C MET A 271 1.42 25.11 11.48
N SER A 272 0.42 25.48 12.28
CA SER A 272 -0.43 24.52 12.96
C SER A 272 -1.37 23.81 11.97
N VAL A 273 -1.85 22.62 12.34
CA VAL A 273 -2.85 21.89 11.55
C VAL A 273 -4.12 22.71 11.35
N LYS A 274 -4.48 23.53 12.34
CA LYS A 274 -5.64 24.43 12.29
C LYS A 274 -5.44 25.53 11.25
N ASP A 275 -4.25 26.16 11.21
CA ASP A 275 -3.93 27.20 10.22
C ASP A 275 -4.00 26.64 8.80
N VAL A 276 -3.47 25.41 8.58
CA VAL A 276 -3.53 24.72 7.28
C VAL A 276 -4.98 24.46 6.86
N GLN A 277 -5.81 24.00 7.80
CA GLN A 277 -7.23 23.76 7.54
C GLN A 277 -7.99 25.03 7.24
N GLU A 278 -7.75 26.09 7.98
CA GLU A 278 -8.40 27.42 7.78
C GLU A 278 -8.00 28.01 6.41
N MET A 279 -6.74 27.89 6.01
CA MET A 279 -6.26 28.38 4.72
C MET A 279 -6.88 27.65 3.53
N LEU A 280 -7.08 26.34 3.63
CA LEU A 280 -7.63 25.54 2.54
C LEU A 280 -9.16 25.46 2.57
N GLY A 281 -9.80 25.71 3.71
CA GLY A 281 -11.26 25.57 3.85
C GLY A 281 -11.78 24.13 3.69
N ILE A 282 -10.91 23.11 3.76
CA ILE A 282 -11.23 21.71 3.52
C ILE A 282 -11.39 20.97 4.85
N PRO A 283 -12.42 20.10 5.01
CA PRO A 283 -12.60 19.31 6.23
C PRO A 283 -11.40 18.41 6.52
N LEU A 284 -10.88 18.48 7.75
CA LEU A 284 -9.74 17.69 8.20
C LEU A 284 -10.14 16.24 8.44
N LEU A 285 -9.50 15.31 7.76
CA LEU A 285 -9.58 13.87 8.02
C LEU A 285 -8.63 13.46 9.14
N GLY A 286 -7.41 14.00 9.16
CA GLY A 286 -6.40 13.65 10.14
C GLY A 286 -5.12 14.46 10.02
N ALA A 287 -4.33 14.38 11.09
CA ALA A 287 -2.98 14.92 11.14
C ALA A 287 -2.01 13.80 11.53
N ILE A 288 -0.98 13.58 10.72
CA ILE A 288 0.00 12.53 10.91
C ILE A 288 1.31 13.17 11.35
N PRO A 289 1.82 12.85 12.55
CA PRO A 289 3.10 13.36 12.99
C PRO A 289 4.25 12.81 12.16
N GLU A 290 5.35 13.55 12.08
CA GLU A 290 6.58 13.05 11.48
C GLU A 290 7.15 11.93 12.35
N ASP A 291 7.47 10.78 11.73
CA ASP A 291 7.85 9.57 12.45
C ASP A 291 8.90 8.79 11.65
N PRO A 292 10.10 8.56 12.20
CA PRO A 292 11.12 7.74 11.58
C PRO A 292 10.67 6.31 11.27
N GLN A 293 9.69 5.78 12.03
CA GLN A 293 9.12 4.44 11.80
C GLN A 293 8.47 4.31 10.42
N VAL A 294 8.02 5.41 9.82
CA VAL A 294 7.50 5.42 8.44
C VAL A 294 8.58 4.95 7.47
N ILE A 295 9.82 5.46 7.58
CA ILE A 295 10.94 5.06 6.71
C ILE A 295 11.28 3.59 6.93
N ILE A 296 11.34 3.15 8.20
CA ILE A 296 11.67 1.77 8.55
C ILE A 296 10.61 0.80 7.99
N SER A 297 9.33 1.13 8.13
CA SER A 297 8.22 0.32 7.65
C SER A 297 8.21 0.24 6.12
N THR A 298 8.45 1.36 5.45
CA THR A 298 8.58 1.44 3.99
C THR A 298 9.69 0.55 3.48
N ASN A 299 10.88 0.61 4.07
CA ASN A 299 12.04 -0.21 3.68
C ASN A 299 11.82 -1.71 3.92
N ARG A 300 10.91 -2.08 4.82
CA ARG A 300 10.53 -3.47 5.09
C ARG A 300 9.39 -3.98 4.19
N GLY A 301 8.75 -3.10 3.42
CA GLY A 301 7.54 -3.45 2.67
C GLY A 301 6.37 -3.82 3.59
N GLU A 302 6.27 -3.17 4.75
CA GLU A 302 5.23 -3.41 5.74
C GLU A 302 4.56 -2.09 6.12
N PRO A 303 3.27 -1.88 5.80
CA PRO A 303 2.54 -0.71 6.27
C PRO A 303 2.65 -0.51 7.77
N LEU A 304 2.83 0.74 8.18
CA LEU A 304 3.06 1.13 9.59
C LEU A 304 1.97 0.59 10.54
N VAL A 305 0.73 0.55 10.06
CA VAL A 305 -0.44 0.07 10.80
C VAL A 305 -0.44 -1.45 11.07
N LEU A 306 0.50 -2.21 10.51
CA LEU A 306 0.68 -3.64 10.79
C LEU A 306 1.68 -3.92 11.90
N GLN A 307 2.36 -2.91 12.42
CA GLN A 307 3.30 -3.11 13.52
C GLN A 307 2.57 -3.60 14.79
N LYS A 308 3.20 -4.51 15.53
CA LYS A 308 2.63 -5.06 16.78
C LYS A 308 2.35 -3.96 17.81
N GLN A 309 3.23 -2.97 17.90
CA GLN A 309 3.06 -1.77 18.70
C GLN A 309 3.01 -0.58 17.76
N LEU A 310 1.84 0.02 17.65
CA LEU A 310 1.64 1.18 16.78
C LEU A 310 2.37 2.40 17.32
N SER A 311 3.10 3.06 16.44
CA SER A 311 3.60 4.41 16.69
C SER A 311 2.46 5.43 16.65
N LEU A 312 2.72 6.67 17.07
CA LEU A 312 1.74 7.76 17.00
C LEU A 312 1.22 7.96 15.57
N SER A 313 2.09 7.85 14.57
CA SER A 313 1.69 7.94 13.17
C SER A 313 0.83 6.75 12.74
N GLY A 314 1.12 5.54 13.22
CA GLY A 314 0.28 4.36 12.98
C GLY A 314 -1.12 4.53 13.56
N ILE A 315 -1.23 5.01 14.80
CA ILE A 315 -2.52 5.31 15.45
C ILE A 315 -3.26 6.43 14.68
N ALA A 316 -2.56 7.46 14.23
CA ALA A 316 -3.15 8.55 13.47
C ALA A 316 -3.72 8.08 12.12
N PHE A 317 -3.06 7.16 11.42
CA PHE A 317 -3.57 6.54 10.19
C PHE A 317 -4.80 5.66 10.46
N GLU A 318 -4.79 4.84 11.52
CA GLU A 318 -5.98 4.06 11.91
C GLU A 318 -7.18 4.97 12.20
N ASN A 319 -6.97 6.03 12.98
CA ASN A 319 -8.04 6.98 13.29
C ASN A 319 -8.53 7.72 12.05
N ALA A 320 -7.65 8.08 11.12
CA ALA A 320 -8.04 8.67 9.85
C ALA A 320 -8.88 7.70 9.02
N ALA A 321 -8.52 6.41 8.97
CA ALA A 321 -9.30 5.39 8.29
C ALA A 321 -10.69 5.20 8.92
N ARG A 322 -10.81 5.17 10.25
CA ARG A 322 -12.09 5.08 10.97
C ARG A 322 -13.00 6.27 10.68
N ARG A 323 -12.44 7.49 10.68
CA ARG A 323 -13.21 8.70 10.30
C ARG A 323 -13.64 8.66 8.84
N LEU A 324 -12.79 8.13 7.95
CA LEU A 324 -13.12 8.00 6.53
C LEU A 324 -14.35 7.09 6.30
N ILE A 325 -14.49 6.01 7.08
CA ILE A 325 -15.63 5.10 6.99
C ILE A 325 -16.84 5.53 7.84
N GLY A 326 -16.80 6.72 8.45
CA GLY A 326 -17.91 7.27 9.24
C GLY A 326 -17.99 6.77 10.67
N LYS A 327 -17.03 5.97 11.16
CA LYS A 327 -16.90 5.66 12.58
C LYS A 327 -16.31 6.86 13.29
N GLN A 328 -17.00 7.36 14.33
CA GLN A 328 -16.46 8.44 15.14
C GLN A 328 -15.19 7.96 15.84
N ASP A 329 -14.12 8.77 15.72
CA ASP A 329 -12.88 8.50 16.42
C ASP A 329 -12.20 9.83 16.76
N TYR A 330 -11.43 9.82 17.85
CA TYR A 330 -10.78 11.02 18.36
C TYR A 330 -9.55 11.38 17.51
N PHE A 331 -9.25 12.67 17.41
CA PHE A 331 -7.98 13.10 16.88
C PHE A 331 -6.87 12.80 17.89
N VAL A 332 -5.73 12.33 17.40
CA VAL A 332 -4.54 12.18 18.24
C VAL A 332 -4.10 13.58 18.70
N ASP A 333 -4.04 13.79 20.00
CA ASP A 333 -3.46 15.02 20.55
C ASP A 333 -1.94 14.98 20.34
N LEU A 334 -1.49 15.71 19.34
CA LEU A 334 -0.07 15.77 18.97
C LEU A 334 0.78 16.51 20.01
N ASN A 335 0.18 17.35 20.85
CA ASN A 335 0.86 18.10 21.90
C ASN A 335 1.01 17.30 23.20
N ASN A 336 0.14 16.31 23.42
CA ASN A 336 0.17 15.51 24.64
C ASN A 336 -0.20 14.04 24.33
N PRO A 337 0.72 13.29 23.67
CA PRO A 337 0.45 11.93 23.19
C PRO A 337 0.07 10.94 24.30
N GLN A 338 0.46 11.21 25.56
CA GLN A 338 0.13 10.34 26.68
C GLN A 338 -1.34 10.47 27.12
N LYS A 339 -1.98 11.63 26.98
CA LYS A 339 -3.40 11.82 27.34
C LYS A 339 -4.32 10.97 26.46
N GLY A 340 -4.05 10.85 25.16
CA GLY A 340 -4.88 10.03 24.27
C GLY A 340 -4.84 8.52 24.60
N LEU A 341 -3.72 8.02 25.12
CA LEU A 341 -3.59 6.63 25.59
C LEU A 341 -4.33 6.39 26.90
N PHE A 342 -4.30 7.33 27.84
CA PHE A 342 -5.00 7.23 29.12
C PHE A 342 -6.53 7.38 28.97
N GLN A 343 -6.99 8.15 28.00
CA GLN A 343 -8.41 8.30 27.71
C GLN A 343 -9.00 7.00 27.15
N LYS A 344 -8.29 6.30 26.27
CA LYS A 344 -8.66 4.96 25.77
C LYS A 344 -8.68 3.89 26.88
N LEU A 345 -7.74 3.96 27.83
CA LEU A 345 -7.73 3.07 28.99
C LEU A 345 -8.90 3.37 29.94
N GLY A 346 -9.24 4.64 30.14
CA GLY A 346 -10.38 5.03 30.99
C GLY A 346 -11.72 4.54 30.46
N GLU A 347 -11.93 4.54 29.14
CA GLU A 347 -13.16 4.06 28.51
C GLU A 347 -13.27 2.53 28.51
N MET A 348 -12.14 1.79 28.46
CA MET A 348 -12.15 0.32 28.61
C MET A 348 -12.49 -0.18 30.01
N PHE A 349 -12.38 0.68 31.03
CA PHE A 349 -12.74 0.33 32.43
C PHE A 349 -14.11 0.85 32.85
N GLN A 350 -14.86 1.54 31.97
CA GLN A 350 -16.22 2.02 32.24
C GLN A 350 -17.32 1.21 31.53
N ASN A 351 -16.97 0.19 30.76
CA ASN A 351 -17.86 -0.85 30.23
C ASN A 351 -17.47 -2.18 30.87
#